data_c4fbb31366c13ae68d143f061c9e9a1e
#
_entry.id   c4fbb31366c13ae68d143f061c9e9a1e
#
_cell.length_a   1.000
_cell.length_b   1.000
_cell.length_c   1.000
_cell.angle_alpha   90.00
_cell.angle_beta   90.00
_cell.angle_gamma   90.00
#
_symmetry.space_group_name_H-M   'P 1'
#
loop_
_entity.id
_entity.type
_entity.pdbx_description
1 polymer ?
#
loop_
_entity_poly.entity_id
_entity_poly.type
_entity_poly.pdbx_seq_one_letter_code
_entity_poly.pdbx_strand_id
1 'polypeptide(L)'
;MLLALTKNSLVIASLQIPYLLSIAGSVNTYLPAFPPSPKSTFGLLRKLDHAFSSLLKGEDSDTGELLPGFERGMRAGMSKTDMVRCKGLVEATRVLIVDVMNKEPESIEDMDENDGDTNLEEDSGMDIEERKVEMDVARVYEQAIVQLGERLKEDGGFGVVS
;
A
#
# COMPACT_ATOMS: atom_id res chain seq x y z
N MET A 1 -14.27 -0.55 12.80
CA MET A 1 -15.63 -0.67 12.31
C MET A 1 -15.74 -1.31 10.91
N LEU A 2 -14.71 -1.31 10.09
CA LEU A 2 -14.69 -2.05 8.80
C LEU A 2 -14.55 -3.58 8.98
N LEU A 3 -13.95 -4.05 10.05
CA LEU A 3 -13.76 -5.49 10.35
C LEU A 3 -15.03 -6.20 10.88
N ALA A 4 -16.04 -5.45 11.34
CA ALA A 4 -17.29 -6.05 11.82
C ALA A 4 -18.31 -6.32 10.70
N LEU A 5 -18.14 -5.73 9.52
CA LEU A 5 -18.99 -5.95 8.35
C LEU A 5 -18.65 -7.26 7.61
N THR A 6 -17.48 -7.85 7.87
CA THR A 6 -17.04 -9.07 7.19
C THR A 6 -17.61 -10.37 7.77
N LYS A 7 -18.14 -10.34 9.01
CA LYS A 7 -18.70 -11.54 9.64
C LYS A 7 -20.14 -11.88 9.25
N ASN A 8 -20.86 -10.97 8.60
CA ASN A 8 -22.29 -11.17 8.30
C ASN A 8 -22.71 -10.80 6.88
N SER A 9 -21.80 -10.49 6.00
CA SER A 9 -22.10 -10.22 4.61
C SER A 9 -21.33 -11.20 3.73
N LEU A 10 -22.07 -11.96 2.93
CA LEU A 10 -21.57 -12.56 1.70
C LEU A 10 -21.07 -11.45 0.74
N VAL A 11 -20.21 -10.58 1.21
CA VAL A 11 -19.50 -9.65 0.34
C VAL A 11 -18.39 -10.49 -0.29
N ILE A 12 -18.79 -11.15 -1.33
CA ILE A 12 -17.97 -11.97 -2.19
C ILE A 12 -16.70 -11.15 -2.52
N ALA A 13 -15.55 -11.74 -2.31
CA ALA A 13 -14.25 -11.12 -2.63
C ALA A 13 -14.24 -10.46 -4.03
N SER A 14 -14.99 -11.02 -4.98
CA SER A 14 -15.21 -10.49 -6.31
C SER A 14 -15.83 -9.08 -6.36
N LEU A 15 -16.56 -8.66 -5.33
CA LEU A 15 -17.08 -7.29 -5.22
C LEU A 15 -16.08 -6.35 -4.55
N GLN A 16 -15.25 -6.85 -3.65
CA GLN A 16 -14.23 -6.04 -2.96
C GLN A 16 -13.07 -5.65 -3.89
N ILE A 17 -12.67 -6.56 -4.77
CA ILE A 17 -11.52 -6.37 -5.66
C ILE A 17 -11.63 -5.10 -6.50
N PRO A 18 -12.72 -4.84 -7.26
CA PRO A 18 -12.86 -3.62 -8.04
C PRO A 18 -12.78 -2.34 -7.20
N TYR A 19 -13.36 -2.36 -6.00
CA TYR A 19 -13.30 -1.21 -5.09
C TYR A 19 -11.89 -0.95 -4.58
N LEU A 20 -11.17 -1.98 -4.16
CA LEU A 20 -9.79 -1.85 -3.69
C LEU A 20 -8.86 -1.35 -4.81
N LEU A 21 -9.02 -1.87 -6.03
CA LEU A 21 -8.28 -1.39 -7.20
C LEU A 21 -8.60 0.07 -7.51
N SER A 22 -9.86 0.47 -7.38
CA SER A 22 -10.29 1.86 -7.57
C SER A 22 -9.69 2.78 -6.50
N ILE A 23 -9.68 2.36 -5.23
CA ILE A 23 -9.07 3.11 -4.13
C ILE A 23 -7.56 3.27 -4.37
N ALA A 24 -6.86 2.20 -4.73
CA ALA A 24 -5.43 2.26 -5.03
C ALA A 24 -5.13 3.19 -6.20
N GLY A 25 -5.96 3.18 -7.24
CA GLY A 25 -5.86 4.13 -8.36
C GLY A 25 -6.09 5.58 -7.94
N SER A 26 -7.07 5.81 -7.05
CA SER A 26 -7.34 7.14 -6.50
C SER A 26 -6.18 7.65 -5.64
N VAL A 27 -5.57 6.77 -4.84
CA VAL A 27 -4.36 7.12 -4.05
C VAL A 27 -3.26 7.60 -4.98
N ASN A 28 -2.98 6.91 -6.07
CA ASN A 28 -1.95 7.32 -7.04
C ASN A 28 -2.26 8.68 -7.70
N THR A 29 -3.55 9.01 -7.86
CA THR A 29 -3.96 10.28 -8.42
C THR A 29 -3.80 11.43 -7.41
N TYR A 30 -4.13 11.18 -6.15
CA TYR A 30 -4.16 12.23 -5.13
C TYR A 30 -2.81 12.45 -4.43
N LEU A 31 -1.97 11.42 -4.30
CA LEU A 31 -0.67 11.54 -3.64
C LEU A 31 0.17 12.73 -4.11
N PRO A 32 0.36 12.95 -5.43
CA PRO A 32 1.17 14.09 -5.90
C PRO A 32 0.45 15.43 -5.83
N ALA A 33 -0.88 15.44 -5.61
CA ALA A 33 -1.71 16.65 -5.62
C ALA A 33 -1.82 17.34 -4.25
N PHE A 34 -1.37 16.67 -3.18
CA PHE A 34 -1.46 17.17 -1.82
C PHE A 34 -0.07 17.20 -1.15
N PRO A 35 0.13 18.06 -0.15
CA PRO A 35 1.34 18.05 0.64
C PRO A 35 1.59 16.68 1.29
N PRO A 36 2.85 16.26 1.45
CA PRO A 36 3.16 14.97 2.04
C PRO A 36 2.65 14.86 3.47
N SER A 37 1.96 13.75 3.76
CA SER A 37 1.48 13.39 5.10
C SER A 37 1.90 11.95 5.40
N PRO A 38 3.16 11.72 5.81
CA PRO A 38 3.74 10.38 5.91
C PRO A 38 2.90 9.42 6.75
N LYS A 39 2.55 9.82 7.97
CA LYS A 39 1.79 8.98 8.92
C LYS A 39 0.45 8.48 8.35
N SER A 40 -0.32 9.38 7.74
CA SER A 40 -1.63 9.03 7.16
C SER A 40 -1.47 8.19 5.89
N THR A 41 -0.54 8.57 5.03
CA THR A 41 -0.25 7.89 3.78
C THR A 41 0.21 6.45 4.02
N PHE A 42 1.24 6.24 4.84
CA PHE A 42 1.72 4.89 5.14
C PHE A 42 0.70 4.07 5.93
N GLY A 43 -0.12 4.71 6.78
CA GLY A 43 -1.23 4.04 7.45
C GLY A 43 -2.27 3.49 6.46
N LEU A 44 -2.61 4.24 5.42
CA LEU A 44 -3.51 3.78 4.36
C LEU A 44 -2.87 2.70 3.49
N LEU A 45 -1.62 2.91 3.05
CA LEU A 45 -0.92 1.96 2.19
C LEU A 45 -0.73 0.59 2.86
N ARG A 46 -0.44 0.55 4.16
CA ARG A 46 -0.38 -0.72 4.91
C ARG A 46 -1.72 -1.46 4.93
N LYS A 47 -2.84 -0.75 5.04
CA LYS A 47 -4.17 -1.37 4.97
C LYS A 47 -4.48 -1.93 3.59
N LEU A 48 -4.08 -1.24 2.53
CA LEU A 48 -4.23 -1.73 1.16
C LEU A 48 -3.31 -2.91 0.88
N ASP A 49 -2.08 -2.89 1.36
CA ASP A 49 -1.14 -4.00 1.26
C ASP A 49 -1.69 -5.27 1.93
N HIS A 50 -2.17 -5.15 3.17
CA HIS A 50 -2.83 -6.24 3.89
C HIS A 50 -4.05 -6.78 3.13
N ALA A 51 -4.91 -5.90 2.61
CA ALA A 51 -6.11 -6.31 1.88
C ALA A 51 -5.76 -7.05 0.58
N PHE A 52 -4.82 -6.54 -0.22
CA PHE A 52 -4.38 -7.20 -1.44
C PHE A 52 -3.66 -8.52 -1.17
N SER A 53 -2.75 -8.56 -0.21
CA SER A 53 -2.03 -9.78 0.13
C SER A 53 -2.97 -10.86 0.65
N SER A 54 -3.96 -10.51 1.47
CA SER A 54 -4.98 -11.45 1.95
C SER A 54 -5.84 -12.00 0.82
N LEU A 55 -6.29 -11.16 -0.11
CA LEU A 55 -7.07 -11.59 -1.29
C LEU A 55 -6.25 -12.48 -2.25
N LEU A 56 -4.95 -12.24 -2.36
CA LEU A 56 -4.06 -13.05 -3.19
C LEU A 56 -3.77 -14.43 -2.57
N LYS A 57 -3.69 -14.50 -1.25
CA LYS A 57 -3.53 -15.76 -0.51
C LYS A 57 -4.83 -16.52 -0.32
N GLY A 58 -5.97 -15.83 -0.25
CA GLY A 58 -7.27 -16.39 0.13
C GLY A 58 -7.46 -16.54 1.63
N GLU A 59 -6.54 -15.99 2.41
CA GLU A 59 -6.52 -16.02 3.87
C GLU A 59 -6.07 -14.67 4.41
N ASP A 60 -6.49 -14.34 5.61
CA ASP A 60 -6.03 -13.13 6.30
C ASP A 60 -4.52 -13.20 6.52
N SER A 61 -3.80 -12.18 6.06
CA SER A 61 -2.32 -12.19 6.09
C SER A 61 -1.74 -12.13 7.51
N ASP A 62 -2.50 -11.65 8.50
CA ASP A 62 -2.06 -11.52 9.89
C ASP A 62 -2.48 -12.75 10.72
N THR A 63 -3.70 -13.26 10.53
CA THR A 63 -4.25 -14.34 11.36
C THR A 63 -4.14 -15.71 10.69
N GLY A 64 -3.99 -15.78 9.38
CA GLY A 64 -4.03 -17.02 8.60
C GLY A 64 -5.43 -17.63 8.50
N GLU A 65 -6.48 -16.92 8.94
CA GLU A 65 -7.85 -17.39 8.80
C GLU A 65 -8.31 -17.31 7.35
N LEU A 66 -8.99 -18.36 6.89
CA LEU A 66 -9.53 -18.41 5.54
C LEU A 66 -10.55 -17.30 5.31
N LEU A 67 -10.42 -16.56 4.21
CA LEU A 67 -11.37 -15.51 3.86
C LEU A 67 -12.71 -16.12 3.41
N PRO A 68 -13.84 -15.45 3.73
CA PRO A 68 -15.15 -15.87 3.24
C PRO A 68 -15.19 -15.97 1.72
N GLY A 69 -15.68 -17.07 1.20
CA GLY A 69 -15.76 -17.36 -0.23
C GLY A 69 -14.58 -18.16 -0.79
N PHE A 70 -13.51 -18.35 0.00
CA PHE A 70 -12.34 -19.13 -0.42
C PHE A 70 -12.38 -20.61 0.03
N GLU A 71 -13.45 -21.04 0.66
CA GLU A 71 -13.64 -22.42 1.15
C GLU A 71 -13.55 -23.45 0.03
N ARG A 72 -13.80 -23.04 -1.21
CA ARG A 72 -13.71 -23.87 -2.42
C ARG A 72 -12.50 -23.56 -3.29
N GLY A 73 -11.47 -22.94 -2.71
CA GLY A 73 -10.23 -22.58 -3.39
C GLY A 73 -10.24 -21.16 -3.96
N MET A 74 -9.26 -20.85 -4.78
CA MET A 74 -8.93 -19.48 -5.24
C MET A 74 -9.87 -18.86 -6.27
N ARG A 75 -10.97 -19.53 -6.62
CA ARG A 75 -11.93 -19.01 -7.64
C ARG A 75 -12.59 -17.69 -7.25
N ALA A 76 -12.69 -17.42 -5.95
CA ALA A 76 -13.23 -16.16 -5.43
C ALA A 76 -12.20 -15.01 -5.42
N GLY A 77 -10.94 -15.32 -5.66
CA GLY A 77 -9.83 -14.37 -5.62
C GLY A 77 -9.71 -13.51 -6.87
N MET A 78 -8.60 -12.79 -6.94
CA MET A 78 -8.28 -11.91 -8.06
C MET A 78 -8.10 -12.73 -9.35
N SER A 79 -8.74 -12.26 -10.42
CA SER A 79 -8.47 -12.78 -11.77
C SER A 79 -7.06 -12.39 -12.23
N LYS A 80 -6.54 -13.06 -13.25
CA LYS A 80 -5.25 -12.71 -13.85
C LYS A 80 -5.20 -11.24 -14.29
N THR A 81 -6.28 -10.76 -14.90
CA THR A 81 -6.41 -9.35 -15.30
C THR A 81 -6.36 -8.41 -14.10
N ASP A 82 -7.05 -8.75 -13.01
CA ASP A 82 -7.02 -7.95 -11.78
C ASP A 82 -5.63 -7.95 -11.14
N MET A 83 -4.94 -9.09 -11.14
CA MET A 83 -3.57 -9.21 -10.63
C MET A 83 -2.58 -8.34 -11.42
N VAL A 84 -2.67 -8.35 -12.76
CA VAL A 84 -1.83 -7.50 -13.62
C VAL A 84 -2.12 -6.03 -13.37
N ARG A 85 -3.40 -5.66 -13.25
CA ARG A 85 -3.80 -4.28 -12.92
C ARG A 85 -3.33 -3.86 -11.54
N CYS A 86 -3.51 -4.73 -10.55
CA CYS A 86 -3.02 -4.50 -9.19
C CYS A 86 -1.52 -4.29 -9.17
N LYS A 87 -0.76 -5.14 -9.87
CA LYS A 87 0.70 -5.01 -9.99
C LYS A 87 1.10 -3.65 -10.55
N GLY A 88 0.48 -3.21 -11.63
CA GLY A 88 0.74 -1.89 -12.22
C GLY A 88 0.46 -0.74 -11.25
N LEU A 89 -0.65 -0.80 -10.48
CA LEU A 89 -0.98 0.21 -9.48
C LEU A 89 0.02 0.22 -8.32
N VAL A 90 0.39 -0.95 -7.82
CA VAL A 90 1.37 -1.12 -6.74
C VAL A 90 2.74 -0.57 -7.14
N GLU A 91 3.23 -0.94 -8.32
CA GLU A 91 4.51 -0.46 -8.85
C GLU A 91 4.50 1.07 -9.05
N ALA A 92 3.41 1.62 -9.60
CA ALA A 92 3.25 3.07 -9.74
C ALA A 92 3.25 3.79 -8.38
N THR A 93 2.56 3.24 -7.37
CA THR A 93 2.57 3.82 -6.01
C THR A 93 3.98 3.84 -5.43
N ARG A 94 4.75 2.77 -5.61
CA ARG A 94 6.13 2.68 -5.09
C ARG A 94 7.06 3.74 -5.69
N VAL A 95 6.87 4.08 -6.96
CA VAL A 95 7.61 5.17 -7.62
C VAL A 95 7.13 6.53 -7.09
N LEU A 96 5.82 6.75 -7.09
CA LEU A 96 5.23 8.02 -6.66
C LEU A 96 5.56 8.38 -5.20
N ILE A 97 5.59 7.39 -4.30
CA ILE A 97 5.82 7.64 -2.89
C ILE A 97 7.24 8.16 -2.62
N VAL A 98 8.22 7.71 -3.38
CA VAL A 98 9.59 8.23 -3.32
C VAL A 98 9.61 9.71 -3.71
N ASP A 99 8.98 10.04 -4.82
CA ASP A 99 8.94 11.42 -5.31
C ASP A 99 8.17 12.35 -4.36
N VAL A 100 7.05 11.86 -3.80
CA VAL A 100 6.21 12.66 -2.90
C VAL A 100 6.90 12.90 -1.55
N MET A 101 7.54 11.88 -0.98
CA MET A 101 8.17 11.98 0.33
C MET A 101 9.51 12.73 0.30
N ASN A 102 10.17 12.81 -0.87
CA ASN A 102 11.40 13.57 -1.06
C ASN A 102 11.13 15.06 -1.42
N LYS A 103 9.86 15.46 -1.63
CA LYS A 103 9.55 16.88 -1.78
C LYS A 103 9.72 17.56 -0.44
N GLU A 104 10.67 18.47 -0.36
CA GLU A 104 10.73 19.40 0.76
C GLU A 104 9.40 20.15 0.86
N PRO A 105 8.84 20.32 2.08
CA PRO A 105 7.69 21.21 2.24
C PRO A 105 8.12 22.58 1.70
N GLU A 106 7.37 23.11 0.72
CA GLU A 106 7.59 24.49 0.30
C GLU A 106 7.47 25.35 1.56
N SER A 107 8.61 25.84 2.02
CA SER A 107 8.65 26.80 3.10
C SER A 107 7.85 28.01 2.63
N ILE A 108 6.69 28.21 3.22
CA ILE A 108 6.02 29.49 3.17
C ILE A 108 7.00 30.45 3.87
N GLU A 109 7.71 31.23 3.06
CA GLU A 109 8.48 32.36 3.56
C GLU A 109 7.48 33.39 4.10
N ASP A 110 6.98 33.16 5.30
CA ASP A 110 6.43 34.20 6.11
C ASP A 110 7.61 34.89 6.83
N MET A 111 7.97 36.05 6.28
CA MET A 111 8.83 36.99 6.95
C MET A 111 8.29 37.24 8.35
N ASP A 112 9.01 36.82 9.34
CA ASP A 112 9.04 37.53 10.63
C ASP A 112 10.44 37.45 11.19
N GLU A 113 11.11 38.59 11.10
CA GLU A 113 12.35 38.86 11.80
C GLU A 113 12.07 38.79 13.30
N ASN A 114 12.59 37.80 13.99
CA ASN A 114 12.89 37.97 15.40
C ASN A 114 14.16 37.23 15.78
N ASP A 115 15.14 38.08 16.06
CA ASP A 115 16.42 37.85 16.68
C ASP A 115 16.28 37.08 18.00
N GLY A 116 17.03 36.00 18.19
CA GLY A 116 17.00 35.28 19.48
C GLY A 116 17.81 34.00 19.45
N ASP A 117 19.13 34.17 19.61
CA ASP A 117 20.12 33.23 20.13
C ASP A 117 19.54 32.14 21.05
N THR A 118 19.59 30.86 20.65
CA THR A 118 19.71 29.71 21.56
C THR A 118 20.24 28.45 20.86
N ASN A 119 21.48 28.13 21.14
CA ASN A 119 22.17 26.83 21.29
C ASN A 119 21.46 25.53 20.85
N LEU A 120 22.04 24.86 19.81
CA LEU A 120 22.69 23.56 19.88
C LEU A 120 22.04 22.54 20.84
N GLU A 121 21.17 21.66 20.30
CA GLU A 121 21.01 20.23 20.62
C GLU A 121 19.69 19.64 20.01
N GLU A 122 19.39 19.85 18.72
CA GLU A 122 18.23 19.21 18.07
C GLU A 122 18.57 18.38 16.80
N ASP A 123 19.80 17.89 16.70
CA ASP A 123 20.23 17.13 15.52
C ASP A 123 19.85 15.63 15.54
N SER A 124 19.39 15.08 16.67
CA SER A 124 19.08 13.65 16.76
C SER A 124 17.63 13.27 16.47
N GLY A 125 16.69 14.23 16.52
CA GLY A 125 15.27 13.97 16.30
C GLY A 125 14.88 13.91 14.83
N MET A 126 15.48 14.77 14.00
CA MET A 126 15.22 14.84 12.55
C MET A 126 15.70 13.58 11.85
N ASP A 127 16.86 13.07 12.20
CA ASP A 127 17.49 11.88 11.64
C ASP A 127 16.67 10.58 11.91
N ILE A 128 15.93 10.50 13.02
CA ILE A 128 15.10 9.35 13.37
C ILE A 128 13.80 9.32 12.58
N GLU A 129 13.14 10.46 12.41
CA GLU A 129 11.90 10.55 11.63
C GLU A 129 12.17 10.35 10.14
N GLU A 130 13.26 10.88 9.62
CA GLU A 130 13.67 10.71 8.23
C GLU A 130 13.98 9.23 7.91
N ARG A 131 14.77 8.56 8.75
CA ARG A 131 15.04 7.12 8.63
C ARG A 131 13.78 6.28 8.71
N LYS A 132 12.81 6.68 9.53
CA LYS A 132 11.53 5.99 9.62
C LYS A 132 10.72 6.13 8.35
N VAL A 133 10.69 7.32 7.74
CA VAL A 133 10.04 7.55 6.44
C VAL A 133 10.71 6.71 5.36
N GLU A 134 12.02 6.67 5.28
CA GLU A 134 12.77 5.82 4.33
C GLU A 134 12.43 4.33 4.47
N MET A 135 12.36 3.84 5.71
CA MET A 135 11.96 2.45 5.98
C MET A 135 10.51 2.18 5.58
N ASP A 136 9.60 3.11 5.86
CA ASP A 136 8.20 2.98 5.49
C ASP A 136 8.03 3.03 3.95
N VAL A 137 8.79 3.87 3.24
CA VAL A 137 8.84 3.91 1.76
C VAL A 137 9.27 2.56 1.20
N ALA A 138 10.32 1.95 1.74
CA ALA A 138 10.82 0.64 1.29
C ALA A 138 9.77 -0.47 1.43
N ARG A 139 8.90 -0.38 2.44
CA ARG A 139 7.87 -1.39 2.77
C ARG A 139 6.54 -1.18 2.07
N VAL A 140 6.39 -0.13 1.26
CA VAL A 140 5.14 0.11 0.52
C VAL A 140 4.79 -1.09 -0.34
N TYR A 141 3.63 -1.70 -0.08
CA TYR A 141 3.12 -2.88 -0.79
C TYR A 141 4.08 -4.09 -0.83
N GLU A 142 4.91 -4.24 0.21
CA GLU A 142 5.91 -5.32 0.28
C GLU A 142 5.26 -6.70 0.18
N GLN A 143 4.18 -6.93 0.92
CA GLN A 143 3.49 -8.22 0.91
C GLN A 143 2.74 -8.47 -0.41
N ALA A 144 2.01 -7.48 -0.89
CA ALA A 144 1.24 -7.60 -2.13
C ALA A 144 2.14 -7.86 -3.33
N ILE A 145 3.29 -7.18 -3.46
CA ILE A 145 4.18 -7.35 -4.61
C ILE A 145 4.82 -8.74 -4.64
N VAL A 146 5.15 -9.30 -3.48
CA VAL A 146 5.66 -10.67 -3.38
C VAL A 146 4.60 -11.68 -3.82
N GLN A 147 3.38 -11.57 -3.29
CA GLN A 147 2.28 -12.46 -3.65
C GLN A 147 1.89 -12.35 -5.12
N LEU A 148 1.85 -11.14 -5.67
CA LEU A 148 1.61 -10.92 -7.11
C LEU A 148 2.69 -11.58 -7.96
N GLY A 149 3.95 -11.47 -7.55
CA GLY A 149 5.07 -12.11 -8.24
C GLY A 149 4.96 -13.63 -8.27
N GLU A 150 4.59 -14.24 -7.16
CA GLU A 150 4.39 -15.69 -7.05
C GLU A 150 3.20 -16.15 -7.89
N ARG A 151 2.05 -15.55 -7.71
CA ARG A 151 0.80 -15.91 -8.40
C ARG A 151 0.89 -15.73 -9.92
N LEU A 152 1.50 -14.65 -10.40
CA LEU A 152 1.65 -14.40 -11.83
C LEU A 152 2.69 -15.34 -12.47
N LYS A 153 3.67 -15.84 -11.72
CA LYS A 153 4.60 -16.87 -12.20
C LYS A 153 3.92 -18.23 -12.32
N GLU A 154 3.12 -18.63 -11.33
CA GLU A 154 2.37 -19.89 -11.34
C GLU A 154 1.42 -19.94 -12.54
N ASP A 155 0.74 -18.82 -12.83
CA ASP A 155 -0.22 -18.70 -13.94
C ASP A 155 0.46 -18.54 -15.31
N GLY A 156 1.72 -18.12 -15.34
CA GLY A 156 2.55 -17.95 -16.54
C GLY A 156 3.38 -19.17 -16.93
N GLY A 157 3.32 -20.24 -16.14
CA GLY A 157 3.99 -21.50 -16.43
C GLY A 157 3.38 -22.21 -17.63
N PHE A 158 3.65 -21.70 -18.82
CA PHE A 158 3.63 -22.53 -20.02
C PHE A 158 4.67 -23.62 -19.79
N GLY A 159 4.18 -24.84 -19.57
CA GLY A 159 5.03 -26.00 -19.55
C GLY A 159 5.92 -25.99 -20.77
N VAL A 160 7.22 -25.91 -20.53
CA VAL A 160 8.19 -26.39 -21.51
C VAL A 160 7.94 -27.88 -21.61
N VAL A 161 7.14 -28.24 -22.58
CA VAL A 161 7.03 -29.63 -23.05
C VAL A 161 8.34 -29.90 -23.74
N SER A 162 9.20 -30.62 -23.03
CA SER A 162 10.38 -31.23 -23.63
C SER A 162 9.96 -32.44 -24.44
#